data_1bc61292e8e4aaed2aa114d489a71b92
#
_entry.id   1bc61292e8e4aaed2aa114d489a71b92
#
_cell.length_a   1.000
_cell.length_b   1.000
_cell.length_c   1.000
_cell.angle_alpha   90.00
_cell.angle_beta   90.00
_cell.angle_gamma   90.00
#
_symmetry.space_group_name_H-M   'P 1'
#
loop_
_entity.id
_entity.type
_entity.pdbx_description
1 polymer ?
#
loop_
_entity_poly.entity_id
_entity_poly.type
_entity_poly.pdbx_seq_one_letter_code
_entity_poly.pdbx_strand_id
1 'polypeptide(L)'
;ADKEILIRRLSLDLTGLPPTESMVKDFSLVNSDEDYAKFVDKLMSLPSFGEKWASVWLDLARYSDSRGYQKDNGRTIWPYRDWVITSFNKNLSFREFVKKQLAGDLLKNPKDEDYIATGFHRNTMNNDETGTVDEEFRVAAVIDRVNTTWDALHGTSFSCVQCHSHPYDPIKHDEYYKFMAFLNNTRDEDTGDEAPNIRQFKETDIQKLTNFEAKISSLPTEQKTYLNRFVKFLEPRFHAHYADNFIEGALLGGTQIGLRHTGSCRLPNLKTDGVKQLLLQYSSKNPGGVLQIRSGSIDGKIVLKVKLDTTSKGKLLTLKWPESTGRQDYYLEAFNGKLAGKADDVFKIVWFALLPELNLSKNNFEEFLSLINTKTDNFPIYLEMPKDYSRNTFVFKRGNWLVHGDSVQADVPAFMNKFKPEWPRNRLGLANWVVDAANPLFARNVANRFWEQLFGMGIVETLEDFGSQGAKPSHQKLLDYLAYQFIFKYDMKPKALIKEIVCSSTYQQDSKA
;
A
#
# COMPACT_ATOMS: atom_id res chain seq x y z
N ALA A 1 5.09 -19.22 39.94
CA ALA A 1 3.69 -18.88 40.18
C ALA A 1 2.82 -20.16 40.23
N ASP A 2 1.69 -20.09 40.89
CA ASP A 2 0.73 -21.20 40.93
C ASP A 2 0.17 -21.50 39.53
N LYS A 3 -0.26 -22.78 39.33
CA LYS A 3 -0.81 -23.22 38.03
C LYS A 3 -2.00 -22.36 37.57
N GLU A 4 -2.87 -21.94 38.48
CA GLU A 4 -4.04 -21.10 38.20
C GLU A 4 -3.62 -19.71 37.67
N ILE A 5 -2.58 -19.11 38.28
CA ILE A 5 -2.02 -17.84 37.86
C ILE A 5 -1.34 -18.00 36.48
N LEU A 6 -0.56 -19.07 36.30
CA LEU A 6 0.16 -19.33 35.05
C LEU A 6 -0.78 -19.56 33.87
N ILE A 7 -1.82 -20.41 34.04
CA ILE A 7 -2.77 -20.63 32.94
C ILE A 7 -3.54 -19.37 32.55
N ARG A 8 -3.94 -18.55 33.55
CA ARG A 8 -4.59 -17.28 33.30
C ARG A 8 -3.66 -16.33 32.53
N ARG A 9 -2.41 -16.19 32.97
CA ARG A 9 -1.40 -15.36 32.32
C ARG A 9 -1.16 -15.82 30.87
N LEU A 10 -0.84 -17.10 30.67
CA LEU A 10 -0.61 -17.69 29.34
C LEU A 10 -1.79 -17.48 28.39
N SER A 11 -3.02 -17.72 28.88
CA SER A 11 -4.20 -17.59 28.04
C SER A 11 -4.40 -16.14 27.60
N LEU A 12 -4.31 -15.18 28.52
CA LEU A 12 -4.47 -13.76 28.21
C LEU A 12 -3.33 -13.24 27.30
N ASP A 13 -2.08 -13.60 27.58
CA ASP A 13 -0.93 -13.08 26.83
C ASP A 13 -0.85 -13.69 25.42
N LEU A 14 -1.18 -14.97 25.26
CA LEU A 14 -1.10 -15.64 23.97
C LEU A 14 -2.37 -15.49 23.12
N THR A 15 -3.55 -15.41 23.74
CA THR A 15 -4.83 -15.44 23.00
C THR A 15 -5.72 -14.22 23.22
N GLY A 16 -5.37 -13.36 24.18
CA GLY A 16 -6.23 -12.22 24.57
C GLY A 16 -7.50 -12.61 25.33
N LEU A 17 -7.71 -13.91 25.59
CA LEU A 17 -8.93 -14.46 26.18
C LEU A 17 -8.62 -15.17 27.50
N PRO A 18 -9.55 -15.17 28.49
CA PRO A 18 -9.40 -15.97 29.69
C PRO A 18 -9.43 -17.47 29.35
N PRO A 19 -8.80 -18.34 30.16
CA PRO A 19 -8.84 -19.78 29.93
C PRO A 19 -10.25 -20.34 30.13
N THR A 20 -10.62 -21.33 29.32
CA THR A 20 -11.82 -22.12 29.51
C THR A 20 -11.66 -23.12 30.65
N GLU A 21 -12.76 -23.64 31.22
CA GLU A 21 -12.70 -24.69 32.24
C GLU A 21 -11.91 -25.92 31.79
N SER A 22 -12.04 -26.31 30.50
CA SER A 22 -11.27 -27.42 29.94
C SER A 22 -9.78 -27.12 29.96
N MET A 23 -9.36 -25.89 29.57
CA MET A 23 -7.96 -25.48 29.59
C MET A 23 -7.39 -25.51 31.01
N VAL A 24 -8.14 -25.07 32.00
CA VAL A 24 -7.71 -25.12 33.41
C VAL A 24 -7.51 -26.56 33.87
N LYS A 25 -8.45 -27.46 33.54
CA LYS A 25 -8.34 -28.90 33.85
C LYS A 25 -7.11 -29.52 33.15
N ASP A 26 -6.92 -29.25 31.85
CA ASP A 26 -5.78 -29.78 31.09
C ASP A 26 -4.46 -29.28 31.68
N PHE A 27 -4.39 -27.99 32.03
CA PHE A 27 -3.18 -27.39 32.59
C PHE A 27 -2.85 -27.87 34.00
N SER A 28 -3.85 -28.29 34.79
CA SER A 28 -3.62 -28.88 36.11
C SER A 28 -2.75 -30.15 36.03
N LEU A 29 -2.79 -30.85 34.89
CA LEU A 29 -2.02 -32.08 34.63
C LEU A 29 -0.59 -31.81 34.11
N VAL A 30 -0.25 -30.56 33.82
CA VAL A 30 1.11 -30.15 33.38
C VAL A 30 2.06 -30.28 34.57
N ASN A 31 3.04 -31.18 34.47
CA ASN A 31 3.99 -31.46 35.56
C ASN A 31 5.46 -31.43 35.13
N SER A 32 5.75 -31.14 33.85
CA SER A 32 7.09 -31.00 33.32
C SER A 32 7.20 -29.79 32.41
N ASP A 33 8.43 -29.32 32.16
CA ASP A 33 8.70 -28.24 31.20
C ASP A 33 8.27 -28.65 29.76
N GLU A 34 8.37 -29.94 29.44
CA GLU A 34 7.91 -30.46 28.15
C GLU A 34 6.39 -30.35 28.01
N ASP A 35 5.62 -30.70 29.05
CA ASP A 35 4.15 -30.58 29.04
C ASP A 35 3.73 -29.10 29.00
N TYR A 36 4.45 -28.25 29.73
CA TYR A 36 4.25 -26.80 29.67
C TYR A 36 4.47 -26.26 28.25
N ALA A 37 5.55 -26.63 27.60
CA ALA A 37 5.87 -26.23 26.23
C ALA A 37 4.82 -26.75 25.21
N LYS A 38 4.30 -27.97 25.39
CA LYS A 38 3.19 -28.51 24.58
C LYS A 38 1.90 -27.73 24.78
N PHE A 39 1.62 -27.31 26.02
CA PHE A 39 0.45 -26.50 26.32
C PHE A 39 0.54 -25.11 25.70
N VAL A 40 1.71 -24.48 25.71
CA VAL A 40 2.00 -23.23 25.00
C VAL A 40 1.75 -23.39 23.49
N ASP A 41 2.21 -24.47 22.86
CA ASP A 41 1.94 -24.78 21.46
C ASP A 41 0.44 -24.90 21.17
N LYS A 42 -0.31 -25.54 22.07
CA LYS A 42 -1.78 -25.66 21.97
C LYS A 42 -2.44 -24.28 21.96
N LEU A 43 -2.07 -23.37 22.85
CA LEU A 43 -2.61 -22.00 22.87
C LEU A 43 -2.25 -21.22 21.61
N MET A 44 -1.00 -21.33 21.15
CA MET A 44 -0.55 -20.65 19.93
C MET A 44 -1.15 -21.23 18.63
N SER A 45 -1.82 -22.40 18.69
CA SER A 45 -2.53 -22.98 17.55
C SER A 45 -3.96 -22.44 17.41
N LEU A 46 -4.49 -21.76 18.42
CA LEU A 46 -5.83 -21.20 18.40
C LEU A 46 -5.93 -19.99 17.47
N PRO A 47 -7.03 -19.78 16.76
CA PRO A 47 -7.24 -18.62 15.90
C PRO A 47 -7.05 -17.28 16.63
N SER A 48 -7.46 -17.21 17.91
CA SER A 48 -7.33 -16.04 18.78
C SER A 48 -5.88 -15.62 19.05
N PHE A 49 -4.90 -16.50 18.86
CA PHE A 49 -3.48 -16.11 18.89
C PHE A 49 -3.18 -15.06 17.82
N GLY A 50 -3.61 -15.30 16.58
CA GLY A 50 -3.39 -14.34 15.50
C GLY A 50 -4.12 -13.02 15.74
N GLU A 51 -5.33 -13.05 16.27
CA GLU A 51 -6.12 -11.86 16.62
C GLU A 51 -5.41 -11.01 17.68
N LYS A 52 -4.93 -11.64 18.75
CA LYS A 52 -4.17 -10.94 19.82
C LYS A 52 -2.89 -10.30 19.31
N TRP A 53 -2.07 -11.05 18.59
CA TRP A 53 -0.75 -10.55 18.15
C TRP A 53 -0.83 -9.64 16.92
N ALA A 54 -1.89 -9.78 16.12
CA ALA A 54 -2.17 -8.84 15.04
C ALA A 54 -2.50 -7.44 15.58
N SER A 55 -3.20 -7.30 16.72
CA SER A 55 -3.54 -5.98 17.26
C SER A 55 -2.30 -5.14 17.53
N VAL A 56 -1.23 -5.75 18.07
CA VAL A 56 0.06 -5.09 18.32
C VAL A 56 0.68 -4.54 17.03
N TRP A 57 0.63 -5.34 15.96
CA TRP A 57 1.16 -4.90 14.67
C TRP A 57 0.26 -3.86 13.97
N LEU A 58 -1.05 -3.99 14.12
CA LEU A 58 -2.02 -3.06 13.52
C LEU A 58 -1.90 -1.66 14.14
N ASP A 59 -1.57 -1.55 15.42
CA ASP A 59 -1.26 -0.27 16.07
C ASP A 59 -0.02 0.38 15.44
N LEU A 60 1.05 -0.39 15.23
CA LEU A 60 2.26 0.07 14.54
C LEU A 60 1.98 0.48 13.08
N ALA A 61 1.10 -0.26 12.40
CA ALA A 61 0.66 0.04 11.05
C ALA A 61 -0.35 1.21 11.00
N ARG A 62 -0.80 1.74 12.15
CA ARG A 62 -1.82 2.79 12.27
C ARG A 62 -3.11 2.43 11.54
N TYR A 63 -3.52 1.16 11.68
CA TYR A 63 -4.72 0.64 11.05
C TYR A 63 -5.97 1.44 11.45
N SER A 64 -6.75 1.86 10.45
CA SER A 64 -8.05 2.49 10.65
C SER A 64 -8.98 2.15 9.50
N ASP A 65 -10.24 1.86 9.81
CA ASP A 65 -11.32 1.65 8.83
C ASP A 65 -11.87 2.99 8.26
N SER A 66 -11.22 4.11 8.58
CA SER A 66 -11.54 5.43 8.07
C SER A 66 -10.31 6.13 7.49
N ARG A 67 -10.53 7.22 6.73
CA ARG A 67 -9.48 7.88 5.93
C ARG A 67 -8.70 8.94 6.69
N GLY A 68 -9.22 9.39 7.82
CA GLY A 68 -8.69 10.54 8.55
C GLY A 68 -9.09 11.88 7.92
N TYR A 69 -8.36 12.91 8.26
CA TYR A 69 -8.67 14.30 7.93
C TYR A 69 -10.09 14.71 8.35
N GLN A 70 -10.62 15.79 7.79
CA GLN A 70 -11.84 16.42 8.26
C GLN A 70 -13.10 15.59 7.94
N LYS A 71 -13.16 14.95 6.78
CA LYS A 71 -14.33 14.15 6.38
C LYS A 71 -14.36 12.76 7.00
N ASP A 72 -13.20 12.21 7.26
CA ASP A 72 -13.00 10.89 7.89
C ASP A 72 -13.96 9.79 7.40
N ASN A 73 -14.17 9.73 6.10
CA ASN A 73 -15.04 8.74 5.48
C ASN A 73 -14.49 7.33 5.67
N GLY A 74 -15.41 6.36 5.83
CA GLY A 74 -15.05 4.94 5.91
C GLY A 74 -14.36 4.45 4.63
N ARG A 75 -13.46 3.46 4.78
CA ARG A 75 -12.75 2.80 3.67
C ARG A 75 -12.69 1.28 3.84
N THR A 76 -12.43 0.58 2.74
CA THR A 76 -12.29 -0.88 2.74
C THR A 76 -10.82 -1.24 2.92
N ILE A 77 -10.34 -1.32 4.17
CA ILE A 77 -8.95 -1.71 4.50
C ILE A 77 -8.88 -3.00 5.31
N TRP A 78 -10.02 -3.53 5.77
CA TRP A 78 -10.11 -4.75 6.58
C TRP A 78 -9.41 -6.00 5.99
N PRO A 79 -9.24 -6.19 4.65
CA PRO A 79 -8.50 -7.34 4.15
C PRO A 79 -7.03 -7.35 4.61
N TYR A 80 -6.42 -6.18 4.82
CA TYR A 80 -5.08 -6.09 5.40
C TYR A 80 -5.05 -6.58 6.86
N ARG A 81 -6.03 -6.19 7.69
CA ARG A 81 -6.16 -6.70 9.07
C ARG A 81 -6.24 -8.23 9.08
N ASP A 82 -7.09 -8.79 8.25
CA ASP A 82 -7.28 -10.24 8.16
C ASP A 82 -6.04 -10.96 7.63
N TRP A 83 -5.28 -10.31 6.74
CA TRP A 83 -3.98 -10.80 6.27
C TRP A 83 -2.96 -10.84 7.41
N VAL A 84 -2.90 -9.81 8.26
CA VAL A 84 -2.01 -9.77 9.44
C VAL A 84 -2.37 -10.88 10.42
N ILE A 85 -3.64 -11.03 10.78
CA ILE A 85 -4.13 -12.12 11.66
C ILE A 85 -3.72 -13.50 11.10
N THR A 86 -3.97 -13.71 9.81
CA THR A 86 -3.62 -14.95 9.12
C THR A 86 -2.12 -15.21 9.13
N SER A 87 -1.31 -14.17 8.96
CA SER A 87 0.15 -14.26 8.96
C SER A 87 0.71 -14.70 10.31
N PHE A 88 0.21 -14.16 11.42
CA PHE A 88 0.57 -14.62 12.76
C PHE A 88 0.11 -16.06 13.02
N ASN A 89 -1.12 -16.42 12.64
CA ASN A 89 -1.62 -17.77 12.80
C ASN A 89 -0.82 -18.80 12.00
N LYS A 90 -0.43 -18.48 10.77
CA LYS A 90 0.44 -19.31 9.92
C LYS A 90 1.90 -19.27 10.33
N ASN A 91 2.26 -18.50 11.35
CA ASN A 91 3.65 -18.32 11.80
C ASN A 91 4.56 -17.86 10.63
N LEU A 92 4.10 -16.90 9.83
CA LEU A 92 4.87 -16.36 8.71
C LEU A 92 6.16 -15.75 9.26
N SER A 93 7.30 -16.07 8.64
CA SER A 93 8.58 -15.47 9.01
C SER A 93 8.50 -13.94 8.85
N PHE A 94 9.02 -13.18 9.80
CA PHE A 94 9.07 -11.71 9.71
C PHE A 94 9.88 -11.23 8.51
N ARG A 95 10.77 -12.04 7.98
CA ARG A 95 11.44 -11.81 6.70
C ARG A 95 10.42 -11.67 5.56
N GLU A 96 9.52 -12.64 5.44
CA GLU A 96 8.47 -12.63 4.41
C GLU A 96 7.36 -11.64 4.75
N PHE A 97 6.99 -11.52 6.03
CA PHE A 97 5.99 -10.60 6.52
C PHE A 97 6.31 -9.14 6.17
N VAL A 98 7.55 -8.70 6.40
CA VAL A 98 8.01 -7.35 6.06
C VAL A 98 8.14 -7.17 4.54
N LYS A 99 8.73 -8.15 3.83
CA LYS A 99 8.87 -8.08 2.37
C LYS A 99 7.54 -7.91 1.66
N LYS A 100 6.52 -8.68 2.05
CA LYS A 100 5.19 -8.60 1.46
C LYS A 100 4.53 -7.24 1.74
N GLN A 101 4.72 -6.67 2.91
CA GLN A 101 4.15 -5.37 3.26
C GLN A 101 4.82 -4.19 2.55
N LEU A 102 6.14 -4.20 2.42
CA LEU A 102 6.87 -3.12 1.75
C LEU A 102 6.87 -3.24 0.22
N ALA A 103 6.84 -4.46 -0.32
CA ALA A 103 7.10 -4.73 -1.73
C ALA A 103 6.34 -5.94 -2.30
N GLY A 104 5.13 -6.23 -1.80
CA GLY A 104 4.33 -7.37 -2.24
C GLY A 104 4.05 -7.37 -3.75
N ASP A 105 3.83 -6.20 -4.32
CA ASP A 105 3.62 -5.99 -5.76
C ASP A 105 4.88 -6.19 -6.63
N LEU A 106 6.07 -6.16 -6.01
CA LEU A 106 7.37 -6.33 -6.67
C LEU A 106 7.93 -7.74 -6.56
N LEU A 107 7.21 -8.65 -5.91
CA LEU A 107 7.61 -10.05 -5.81
C LEU A 107 7.51 -10.75 -7.17
N LYS A 108 8.27 -11.83 -7.34
CA LYS A 108 8.15 -12.65 -8.55
C LYS A 108 6.81 -13.40 -8.54
N ASN A 109 5.93 -13.10 -9.50
CA ASN A 109 4.57 -13.68 -9.61
C ASN A 109 3.72 -13.41 -8.35
N PRO A 110 3.43 -12.16 -8.00
CA PRO A 110 2.71 -11.82 -6.79
C PRO A 110 1.26 -12.33 -6.84
N LYS A 111 0.79 -12.88 -5.73
CA LYS A 111 -0.58 -13.32 -5.51
C LYS A 111 -1.41 -12.19 -4.90
N ASP A 112 -2.73 -12.38 -4.82
CA ASP A 112 -3.64 -11.40 -4.21
C ASP A 112 -3.26 -11.05 -2.78
N GLU A 113 -2.87 -12.07 -1.99
CA GLU A 113 -2.39 -11.88 -0.62
C GLU A 113 -1.14 -10.99 -0.52
N ASP A 114 -0.26 -11.01 -1.55
CA ASP A 114 0.94 -10.17 -1.59
C ASP A 114 0.59 -8.70 -1.86
N TYR A 115 -0.41 -8.45 -2.71
CA TYR A 115 -0.95 -7.10 -2.90
C TYR A 115 -1.69 -6.60 -1.67
N ILE A 116 -2.49 -7.45 -1.01
CA ILE A 116 -3.22 -7.11 0.22
C ILE A 116 -2.24 -6.74 1.34
N ALA A 117 -1.12 -7.46 1.45
CA ALA A 117 -0.06 -7.15 2.42
C ALA A 117 0.45 -5.70 2.31
N THR A 118 0.48 -5.13 1.09
CA THR A 118 0.91 -3.74 0.87
C THR A 118 -0.01 -2.69 1.50
N GLY A 119 -1.16 -3.12 2.02
CA GLY A 119 -2.06 -2.31 2.83
C GLY A 119 -1.37 -1.63 4.02
N PHE A 120 -0.22 -2.15 4.48
CA PHE A 120 0.62 -1.50 5.49
C PHE A 120 0.86 -0.01 5.18
N HIS A 121 1.24 0.30 3.96
CA HIS A 121 1.48 1.66 3.51
C HIS A 121 0.24 2.38 2.96
N ARG A 122 -0.92 1.72 2.96
CA ARG A 122 -2.20 2.32 2.60
C ARG A 122 -3.05 2.71 3.81
N ASN A 123 -2.53 2.48 5.03
CA ASN A 123 -3.11 3.01 6.27
C ASN A 123 -2.82 4.50 6.49
N THR A 124 -2.02 5.14 5.66
CA THR A 124 -1.85 6.60 5.66
C THR A 124 -3.21 7.29 5.49
N MET A 125 -3.36 8.46 6.10
CA MET A 125 -4.53 9.30 5.87
C MET A 125 -4.62 9.69 4.38
N ASN A 126 -5.85 9.79 3.86
CA ASN A 126 -6.14 10.21 2.50
C ASN A 126 -7.14 11.37 2.53
N ASN A 127 -6.81 12.45 1.82
CA ASN A 127 -7.65 13.62 1.75
C ASN A 127 -8.59 13.53 0.54
N ASP A 128 -9.88 13.68 0.77
CA ASP A 128 -10.91 13.75 -0.28
C ASP A 128 -11.67 15.09 -0.29
N GLU A 129 -11.06 16.13 0.27
CA GLU A 129 -11.64 17.46 0.33
C GLU A 129 -11.41 18.24 -0.97
N THR A 130 -12.35 19.09 -1.31
CA THR A 130 -12.23 19.94 -2.49
C THR A 130 -11.45 21.22 -2.20
N GLY A 131 -10.66 21.67 -3.17
CA GLY A 131 -9.90 22.92 -3.07
C GLY A 131 -8.52 22.76 -2.41
N THR A 132 -8.08 21.52 -2.21
CA THR A 132 -6.73 21.17 -1.73
C THR A 132 -5.77 20.91 -2.90
N VAL A 133 -4.48 20.87 -2.60
CA VAL A 133 -3.43 20.53 -3.56
C VAL A 133 -3.06 19.04 -3.37
N ASP A 134 -3.47 18.19 -4.30
CA ASP A 134 -3.28 16.72 -4.20
C ASP A 134 -1.80 16.34 -3.96
N GLU A 135 -0.85 17.05 -4.59
CA GLU A 135 0.58 16.80 -4.41
C GLU A 135 1.06 17.06 -2.98
N GLU A 136 0.49 18.03 -2.27
CA GLU A 136 0.79 18.29 -0.86
C GLU A 136 0.47 17.07 0.01
N PHE A 137 -0.74 16.54 -0.14
CA PHE A 137 -1.20 15.40 0.64
C PHE A 137 -0.52 14.10 0.20
N ARG A 138 -0.22 13.94 -1.09
CA ARG A 138 0.61 12.83 -1.57
C ARG A 138 1.99 12.84 -0.92
N VAL A 139 2.66 13.99 -0.88
CA VAL A 139 3.97 14.13 -0.23
C VAL A 139 3.87 13.89 1.26
N ALA A 140 2.84 14.41 1.93
CA ALA A 140 2.57 14.14 3.33
C ALA A 140 2.40 12.64 3.62
N ALA A 141 1.67 11.92 2.74
CA ALA A 141 1.51 10.48 2.82
C ALA A 141 2.84 9.72 2.64
N VAL A 142 3.72 10.17 1.73
CA VAL A 142 5.06 9.55 1.56
C VAL A 142 5.94 9.77 2.78
N ILE A 143 5.95 10.99 3.33
CA ILE A 143 6.66 11.32 4.58
C ILE A 143 6.17 10.44 5.74
N ASP A 144 4.87 10.32 5.89
CA ASP A 144 4.24 9.48 6.88
C ASP A 144 4.65 8.00 6.75
N ARG A 145 4.74 7.47 5.52
CA ARG A 145 5.24 6.10 5.24
C ARG A 145 6.71 5.92 5.59
N VAL A 146 7.55 6.93 5.35
CA VAL A 146 8.95 6.92 5.78
C VAL A 146 9.01 6.77 7.29
N ASN A 147 8.31 7.62 8.02
CA ASN A 147 8.33 7.63 9.48
C ASN A 147 7.78 6.30 10.04
N THR A 148 6.63 5.83 9.54
CA THR A 148 6.07 4.55 9.97
C THR A 148 6.99 3.36 9.71
N THR A 149 7.63 3.32 8.53
CA THR A 149 8.58 2.25 8.23
C THR A 149 9.72 2.24 9.24
N TRP A 150 10.22 3.42 9.59
CA TRP A 150 11.33 3.56 10.50
C TRP A 150 10.93 3.22 11.94
N ASP A 151 9.85 3.81 12.43
CA ASP A 151 9.35 3.59 13.79
C ASP A 151 8.95 2.13 14.04
N ALA A 152 8.21 1.52 13.11
CA ALA A 152 7.75 0.14 13.25
C ALA A 152 8.90 -0.88 13.16
N LEU A 153 9.90 -0.66 12.30
CA LEU A 153 10.91 -1.65 11.97
C LEU A 153 12.27 -1.42 12.64
N HIS A 154 12.61 -0.18 13.01
CA HIS A 154 13.92 0.14 13.60
C HIS A 154 13.81 0.69 15.03
N GLY A 155 12.65 1.23 15.41
CA GLY A 155 12.45 1.76 16.76
C GLY A 155 13.38 2.93 17.10
N THR A 156 13.64 3.82 16.15
CA THR A 156 14.44 5.04 16.38
C THR A 156 13.73 6.24 15.79
N SER A 157 13.94 7.40 16.36
CA SER A 157 13.32 8.64 15.89
C SER A 157 13.99 9.09 14.59
N PHE A 158 13.21 9.12 13.49
CA PHE A 158 13.67 9.50 12.17
C PHE A 158 12.96 10.74 11.62
N SER A 159 11.78 11.04 12.11
CA SER A 159 10.93 12.13 11.63
C SER A 159 11.55 13.51 11.78
N CYS A 160 12.35 13.76 12.83
CA CYS A 160 13.06 15.04 13.04
C CYS A 160 14.09 15.32 11.94
N VAL A 161 14.59 14.29 11.25
CA VAL A 161 15.57 14.41 10.16
C VAL A 161 14.94 15.00 8.88
N GLN A 162 13.62 15.07 8.81
CA GLN A 162 12.92 15.73 7.72
C GLN A 162 13.32 17.21 7.55
N CYS A 163 13.65 17.92 8.63
CA CYS A 163 13.93 19.35 8.59
C CYS A 163 15.43 19.70 8.69
N HIS A 164 16.20 18.88 9.38
CA HIS A 164 17.64 19.06 9.65
C HIS A 164 18.30 17.71 9.99
N SER A 165 19.62 17.62 9.96
CA SER A 165 20.32 16.42 10.45
C SER A 165 19.97 16.13 11.90
N HIS A 166 19.90 14.84 12.27
CA HIS A 166 19.55 14.44 13.64
C HIS A 166 20.51 15.11 14.64
N PRO A 167 19.98 15.72 15.73
CA PRO A 167 20.83 16.49 16.65
C PRO A 167 21.75 15.61 17.50
N TYR A 168 21.43 14.33 17.68
CA TYR A 168 22.14 13.41 18.56
C TYR A 168 22.64 12.16 17.87
N ASP A 169 21.87 11.59 16.96
CA ASP A 169 22.22 10.38 16.23
C ASP A 169 22.90 10.70 14.90
N PRO A 170 23.77 9.82 14.36
CA PRO A 170 24.57 10.10 13.17
C PRO A 170 23.77 9.98 11.87
N ILE A 171 22.61 10.63 11.80
CA ILE A 171 21.71 10.63 10.66
C ILE A 171 21.71 12.03 10.02
N LYS A 172 22.06 12.10 8.75
CA LYS A 172 22.11 13.35 8.00
C LYS A 172 20.77 13.67 7.35
N HIS A 173 20.49 14.96 7.16
CA HIS A 173 19.27 15.46 6.55
C HIS A 173 18.99 14.88 5.14
N ASP A 174 20.01 14.75 4.30
CA ASP A 174 19.88 14.18 2.97
C ASP A 174 19.58 12.66 2.98
N GLU A 175 19.97 11.95 4.04
CA GLU A 175 19.71 10.52 4.20
C GLU A 175 18.22 10.22 4.40
N TYR A 176 17.47 11.14 5.02
CA TYR A 176 16.01 11.05 5.09
C TYR A 176 15.37 10.99 3.71
N TYR A 177 15.79 11.87 2.81
CA TYR A 177 15.25 11.94 1.45
C TYR A 177 15.77 10.82 0.54
N LYS A 178 16.99 10.33 0.77
CA LYS A 178 17.47 9.11 0.14
C LYS A 178 16.62 7.90 0.52
N PHE A 179 16.24 7.79 1.80
CA PHE A 179 15.31 6.74 2.25
C PHE A 179 13.91 6.97 1.68
N MET A 180 13.41 8.20 1.69
CA MET A 180 12.13 8.58 1.09
C MET A 180 12.04 8.18 -0.40
N ALA A 181 13.16 8.23 -1.14
CA ALA A 181 13.19 7.89 -2.56
C ALA A 181 12.77 6.44 -2.86
N PHE A 182 12.91 5.50 -1.91
CA PHE A 182 12.34 4.15 -2.04
C PHE A 182 10.82 4.13 -2.05
N LEU A 183 10.17 5.09 -1.39
CA LEU A 183 8.72 5.13 -1.16
C LEU A 183 8.00 6.18 -2.02
N ASN A 184 8.75 7.12 -2.63
CA ASN A 184 8.17 8.20 -3.44
C ASN A 184 7.72 7.74 -4.84
N ASN A 185 8.21 6.59 -5.29
CA ASN A 185 7.98 6.12 -6.67
C ASN A 185 6.84 5.11 -6.75
N THR A 186 5.67 5.50 -6.26
CA THR A 186 4.47 4.69 -6.22
C THR A 186 3.32 5.33 -6.97
N ARG A 187 2.36 4.50 -7.41
CA ARG A 187 1.23 4.95 -8.24
C ARG A 187 0.10 5.61 -7.48
N ASP A 188 0.14 5.59 -6.16
CA ASP A 188 -0.90 6.21 -5.37
C ASP A 188 -0.85 7.74 -5.47
N GLU A 189 -2.01 8.29 -5.59
CA GLU A 189 -2.30 9.71 -5.54
C GLU A 189 -3.28 9.95 -4.39
N ASP A 190 -3.33 11.17 -3.88
CA ASP A 190 -4.26 11.51 -2.80
C ASP A 190 -5.65 11.84 -3.37
N THR A 191 -6.34 10.81 -3.86
CA THR A 191 -7.65 10.93 -4.49
C THR A 191 -8.72 10.17 -3.73
N GLY A 192 -9.98 10.62 -3.83
CA GLY A 192 -11.09 10.05 -3.09
C GLY A 192 -11.44 8.60 -3.46
N ASP A 193 -10.92 8.05 -4.56
CA ASP A 193 -11.05 6.63 -4.91
C ASP A 193 -9.92 5.75 -4.36
N GLU A 194 -8.93 6.36 -3.70
CA GLU A 194 -7.75 5.70 -3.12
C GLU A 194 -7.00 4.77 -4.09
N ALA A 195 -7.04 5.07 -5.39
CA ALA A 195 -6.32 4.27 -6.38
C ALA A 195 -4.79 4.27 -6.10
N PRO A 196 -4.06 3.21 -6.48
CA PRO A 196 -4.52 1.96 -7.12
C PRO A 196 -5.19 1.00 -6.14
N ASN A 197 -6.14 0.22 -6.67
CA ASN A 197 -6.93 -0.72 -5.88
C ASN A 197 -6.87 -2.12 -6.46
N ILE A 198 -6.93 -3.14 -5.61
CA ILE A 198 -7.29 -4.49 -6.03
C ILE A 198 -8.82 -4.63 -5.93
N ARG A 199 -9.43 -5.09 -7.00
CA ARG A 199 -10.87 -5.28 -7.11
C ARG A 199 -11.28 -6.62 -6.54
N GLN A 200 -12.19 -6.60 -5.59
CA GLN A 200 -12.77 -7.81 -4.99
C GLN A 200 -14.11 -8.11 -5.65
N PHE A 201 -14.12 -9.13 -6.48
CA PHE A 201 -15.33 -9.60 -7.14
C PHE A 201 -16.22 -10.35 -6.15
N LYS A 202 -17.53 -10.12 -6.23
CA LYS A 202 -18.51 -10.91 -5.47
C LYS A 202 -18.50 -12.34 -5.96
N GLU A 203 -18.89 -13.27 -5.10
CA GLU A 203 -18.94 -14.71 -5.43
C GLU A 203 -19.72 -15.00 -6.71
N THR A 204 -20.80 -14.26 -6.96
CA THR A 204 -21.61 -14.36 -8.19
C THR A 204 -20.86 -13.97 -9.47
N ASP A 205 -19.82 -13.16 -9.37
CA ASP A 205 -19.03 -12.68 -10.50
C ASP A 205 -17.71 -13.41 -10.67
N ILE A 206 -17.26 -14.18 -9.65
CA ILE A 206 -16.03 -15.00 -9.71
C ILE A 206 -16.10 -16.01 -10.85
N GLN A 207 -17.27 -16.63 -11.08
CA GLN A 207 -17.44 -17.57 -12.19
C GLN A 207 -17.25 -16.91 -13.56
N LYS A 208 -17.70 -15.66 -13.74
CA LYS A 208 -17.47 -14.89 -14.98
C LYS A 208 -15.99 -14.62 -15.18
N LEU A 209 -15.29 -14.24 -14.09
CA LEU A 209 -13.85 -14.01 -14.12
C LEU A 209 -13.08 -15.27 -14.52
N THR A 210 -13.37 -16.40 -13.88
CA THR A 210 -12.75 -17.70 -14.19
C THR A 210 -13.01 -18.14 -15.63
N ASN A 211 -14.23 -17.94 -16.12
CA ASN A 211 -14.60 -18.25 -17.50
C ASN A 211 -13.82 -17.37 -18.50
N PHE A 212 -13.67 -16.08 -18.19
CA PHE A 212 -12.89 -15.17 -19.03
C PHE A 212 -11.41 -15.56 -19.05
N GLU A 213 -10.81 -15.86 -17.89
CA GLU A 213 -9.42 -16.33 -17.79
C GLU A 213 -9.17 -17.60 -18.61
N ALA A 214 -10.12 -18.55 -18.60
CA ALA A 214 -10.05 -19.75 -19.43
C ALA A 214 -10.08 -19.41 -20.93
N LYS A 215 -10.94 -18.48 -21.36
CA LYS A 215 -11.05 -18.05 -22.76
C LYS A 215 -9.81 -17.35 -23.30
N ILE A 216 -9.10 -16.60 -22.46
CA ILE A 216 -7.86 -15.92 -22.85
C ILE A 216 -6.60 -16.78 -22.64
N SER A 217 -6.75 -18.02 -22.17
CA SER A 217 -5.61 -18.91 -21.85
C SER A 217 -4.67 -19.17 -23.03
N SER A 218 -5.20 -19.18 -24.27
CA SER A 218 -4.43 -19.38 -25.50
C SER A 218 -3.72 -18.13 -26.02
N LEU A 219 -3.97 -16.95 -25.45
CA LEU A 219 -3.31 -15.72 -25.87
C LEU A 219 -1.82 -15.71 -25.47
N PRO A 220 -0.98 -14.89 -26.13
CA PRO A 220 0.38 -14.64 -25.70
C PRO A 220 0.44 -14.19 -24.22
N THR A 221 1.47 -14.63 -23.51
CA THR A 221 1.61 -14.37 -22.05
C THR A 221 1.51 -12.90 -21.71
N GLU A 222 2.09 -12.02 -22.53
CA GLU A 222 2.04 -10.57 -22.33
C GLU A 222 0.60 -10.03 -22.37
N GLN A 223 -0.19 -10.45 -23.36
CA GLN A 223 -1.59 -10.03 -23.50
C GLN A 223 -2.45 -10.58 -22.36
N LYS A 224 -2.26 -11.84 -21.96
CA LYS A 224 -2.94 -12.40 -20.78
C LYS A 224 -2.64 -11.60 -19.51
N THR A 225 -1.38 -11.34 -19.29
CA THR A 225 -0.93 -10.56 -18.12
C THR A 225 -1.55 -9.16 -18.13
N TYR A 226 -1.56 -8.50 -19.27
CA TYR A 226 -2.17 -7.18 -19.45
C TYR A 226 -3.68 -7.20 -19.14
N LEU A 227 -4.43 -8.13 -19.72
CA LEU A 227 -5.88 -8.25 -19.54
C LEU A 227 -6.24 -8.57 -18.08
N ASN A 228 -5.58 -9.55 -17.50
CA ASN A 228 -5.81 -9.93 -16.09
C ASN A 228 -5.47 -8.76 -15.15
N ARG A 229 -4.34 -8.08 -15.38
CA ARG A 229 -3.98 -6.88 -14.63
C ARG A 229 -5.05 -5.79 -14.75
N PHE A 230 -5.55 -5.56 -15.97
CA PHE A 230 -6.57 -4.53 -16.19
C PHE A 230 -7.89 -4.89 -15.50
N VAL A 231 -8.35 -6.13 -15.60
CA VAL A 231 -9.56 -6.58 -14.90
C VAL A 231 -9.40 -6.47 -13.39
N LYS A 232 -8.22 -6.81 -12.87
CA LYS A 232 -7.93 -6.88 -11.44
C LYS A 232 -7.72 -5.53 -10.78
N PHE A 233 -7.05 -4.60 -11.46
CA PHE A 233 -6.63 -3.32 -10.88
C PHE A 233 -7.22 -2.10 -11.60
N LEU A 234 -7.88 -2.27 -12.74
CA LEU A 234 -8.20 -1.20 -13.69
C LEU A 234 -6.94 -0.40 -14.11
N GLU A 235 -5.82 -1.07 -14.28
CA GLU A 235 -4.54 -0.47 -14.62
C GLU A 235 -3.89 -1.17 -15.84
N PRO A 236 -3.26 -0.43 -16.76
CA PRO A 236 -2.98 1.01 -16.71
C PRO A 236 -4.16 1.86 -17.18
N ARG A 237 -4.49 2.91 -16.44
CA ARG A 237 -5.45 3.95 -16.85
C ARG A 237 -4.87 5.33 -16.57
N PHE A 238 -5.36 6.34 -17.28
CA PHE A 238 -5.10 7.72 -16.99
C PHE A 238 -6.21 8.25 -16.09
N HIS A 239 -5.83 8.73 -14.90
CA HIS A 239 -6.76 9.32 -13.95
C HIS A 239 -7.03 10.79 -14.28
N ALA A 240 -8.24 11.26 -14.03
CA ALA A 240 -8.68 12.61 -14.35
C ALA A 240 -7.79 13.70 -13.72
N HIS A 241 -7.23 13.45 -12.51
CA HIS A 241 -6.39 14.41 -11.80
C HIS A 241 -5.03 14.69 -12.45
N TYR A 242 -4.61 13.88 -13.44
CA TYR A 242 -3.41 14.21 -14.24
C TYR A 242 -3.66 15.26 -15.33
N ALA A 243 -4.94 15.60 -15.58
CA ALA A 243 -5.26 16.67 -16.52
C ALA A 243 -5.00 18.03 -15.89
N ASP A 244 -4.50 18.96 -16.70
CA ASP A 244 -4.21 20.34 -16.30
C ASP A 244 -4.68 21.36 -17.35
N ASN A 245 -4.34 22.63 -17.18
CA ASN A 245 -4.63 23.73 -18.11
C ASN A 245 -6.12 23.78 -18.51
N PHE A 246 -7.02 23.73 -17.52
CA PHE A 246 -8.45 23.80 -17.74
C PHE A 246 -8.88 25.18 -18.23
N ILE A 247 -9.66 25.21 -19.33
CA ILE A 247 -10.37 26.38 -19.85
C ILE A 247 -11.86 25.99 -19.92
N GLU A 248 -12.74 26.83 -19.42
CA GLU A 248 -14.19 26.51 -19.33
C GLU A 248 -14.45 25.07 -18.88
N GLY A 249 -13.75 24.66 -17.83
CA GLY A 249 -13.82 23.34 -17.25
C GLY A 249 -13.12 23.28 -15.91
N ALA A 250 -13.20 22.13 -15.24
CA ALA A 250 -12.57 21.89 -13.95
C ALA A 250 -12.36 20.41 -13.68
N LEU A 251 -11.43 20.12 -12.77
CA LEU A 251 -11.34 18.83 -12.09
C LEU A 251 -12.41 18.80 -10.98
N LEU A 252 -13.43 17.95 -11.14
CA LEU A 252 -14.56 17.85 -10.24
C LEU A 252 -14.29 16.80 -9.17
N GLY A 253 -14.25 17.23 -7.90
CA GLY A 253 -14.01 16.34 -6.75
C GLY A 253 -12.71 15.55 -6.84
N GLY A 254 -11.67 16.09 -7.48
CA GLY A 254 -10.36 15.42 -7.64
C GLY A 254 -10.36 14.23 -8.61
N THR A 255 -11.51 13.76 -9.09
CA THR A 255 -11.62 12.47 -9.79
C THR A 255 -12.28 12.51 -11.17
N GLN A 256 -12.82 13.65 -11.59
CA GLN A 256 -13.54 13.76 -12.87
C GLN A 256 -13.16 15.02 -13.64
N ILE A 257 -12.87 14.90 -14.94
CA ILE A 257 -12.75 16.03 -15.84
C ILE A 257 -14.15 16.48 -16.24
N GLY A 258 -14.57 17.67 -15.85
CA GLY A 258 -15.80 18.31 -16.33
C GLY A 258 -15.47 19.43 -17.32
N LEU A 259 -16.02 19.39 -18.56
CA LEU A 259 -15.81 20.41 -19.57
C LEU A 259 -17.14 20.98 -20.04
N ARG A 260 -17.25 22.31 -20.04
CA ARG A 260 -18.37 23.07 -20.57
C ARG A 260 -18.30 23.23 -22.09
N HIS A 261 -19.27 23.90 -22.69
CA HIS A 261 -19.22 24.23 -24.12
C HIS A 261 -17.98 25.09 -24.44
N THR A 262 -17.19 24.68 -25.44
CA THR A 262 -15.86 25.21 -25.81
C THR A 262 -14.76 25.01 -24.74
N GLY A 263 -15.06 24.24 -23.71
CA GLY A 263 -14.09 23.93 -22.66
C GLY A 263 -13.02 22.96 -23.13
N SER A 264 -11.83 23.08 -22.51
CA SER A 264 -10.69 22.21 -22.80
C SER A 264 -9.85 21.91 -21.57
N CYS A 265 -9.06 20.83 -21.65
CA CYS A 265 -7.96 20.57 -20.72
C CYS A 265 -6.81 19.85 -21.45
N ARG A 266 -5.61 19.91 -20.87
CA ARG A 266 -4.45 19.19 -21.36
C ARG A 266 -4.31 17.85 -20.64
N LEU A 267 -3.89 16.84 -21.41
CA LEU A 267 -3.42 15.54 -20.94
C LEU A 267 -1.92 15.47 -21.20
N PRO A 268 -1.07 15.73 -20.20
CA PRO A 268 0.36 15.89 -20.43
C PRO A 268 1.07 14.57 -20.70
N ASN A 269 2.04 14.59 -21.60
CA ASN A 269 3.08 13.58 -21.78
C ASN A 269 2.57 12.14 -21.96
N LEU A 270 1.47 11.94 -22.71
CA LEU A 270 0.93 10.61 -22.97
C LEU A 270 1.79 9.82 -23.94
N LYS A 271 2.12 8.56 -23.58
CA LYS A 271 2.81 7.62 -24.46
C LYS A 271 1.77 6.89 -25.32
N THR A 272 1.92 6.96 -26.63
CA THR A 272 0.97 6.41 -27.59
C THR A 272 1.55 5.33 -28.50
N ASP A 273 2.78 4.88 -28.24
CA ASP A 273 3.42 3.79 -29.00
C ASP A 273 2.60 2.50 -28.90
N GLY A 274 2.22 1.94 -30.05
CA GLY A 274 1.47 0.69 -30.11
C GLY A 274 0.02 0.79 -29.70
N VAL A 275 -0.50 1.97 -29.38
CA VAL A 275 -1.91 2.17 -29.03
C VAL A 275 -2.79 1.99 -30.26
N LYS A 276 -3.87 1.22 -30.13
CA LYS A 276 -4.87 0.96 -31.18
C LYS A 276 -6.26 1.45 -30.80
N GLN A 277 -6.56 1.54 -29.51
CA GLN A 277 -7.89 1.91 -29.03
C GLN A 277 -7.80 2.86 -27.81
N LEU A 278 -8.74 3.78 -27.73
CA LEU A 278 -9.04 4.56 -26.53
C LEU A 278 -10.28 3.96 -25.87
N LEU A 279 -10.14 3.54 -24.63
CA LEU A 279 -11.25 3.17 -23.75
C LEU A 279 -11.49 4.31 -22.77
N LEU A 280 -12.72 4.76 -22.65
CA LEU A 280 -13.11 5.96 -21.94
C LEU A 280 -14.36 5.70 -21.11
N GLN A 281 -14.33 6.05 -19.82
CA GLN A 281 -15.52 6.09 -18.97
C GLN A 281 -16.01 7.53 -18.81
N TYR A 282 -17.23 7.79 -19.30
CA TYR A 282 -17.81 9.12 -19.29
C TYR A 282 -19.28 9.12 -18.88
N SER A 283 -19.77 10.30 -18.52
CA SER A 283 -21.20 10.61 -18.40
C SER A 283 -21.54 11.90 -19.12
N SER A 284 -22.72 11.99 -19.72
CA SER A 284 -23.24 13.18 -20.39
C SER A 284 -24.74 13.26 -20.20
N LYS A 285 -25.22 14.30 -19.53
CA LYS A 285 -26.65 14.47 -19.23
C LYS A 285 -27.43 15.10 -20.39
N ASN A 286 -26.75 15.90 -21.21
CA ASN A 286 -27.36 16.70 -22.26
C ASN A 286 -27.08 16.13 -23.65
N PRO A 287 -28.10 15.96 -24.53
CA PRO A 287 -27.89 15.40 -25.87
C PRO A 287 -27.12 16.38 -26.77
N GLY A 288 -26.28 15.81 -27.65
CA GLY A 288 -25.55 16.58 -28.66
C GLY A 288 -24.13 16.96 -28.25
N GLY A 289 -23.59 16.36 -27.16
CA GLY A 289 -22.20 16.53 -26.76
C GLY A 289 -21.23 15.96 -27.79
N VAL A 290 -20.15 16.65 -28.05
CA VAL A 290 -19.04 16.23 -28.90
C VAL A 290 -17.75 16.32 -28.11
N LEU A 291 -17.01 15.23 -28.06
CA LEU A 291 -15.62 15.17 -27.61
C LEU A 291 -14.70 15.28 -28.82
N GLN A 292 -13.73 16.18 -28.74
CA GLN A 292 -12.65 16.32 -29.71
C GLN A 292 -11.30 16.20 -28.99
N ILE A 293 -10.34 15.51 -29.61
CA ILE A 293 -8.98 15.38 -29.07
C ILE A 293 -7.99 15.92 -30.10
N ARG A 294 -7.07 16.76 -29.66
CA ARG A 294 -5.97 17.29 -30.47
C ARG A 294 -4.64 16.82 -29.94
N SER A 295 -3.62 16.79 -30.81
CA SER A 295 -2.25 16.41 -30.49
C SER A 295 -1.30 17.60 -30.50
N GLY A 296 -0.35 17.63 -29.56
CA GLY A 296 0.73 18.59 -29.47
C GLY A 296 0.34 19.95 -28.85
N SER A 297 -0.72 20.58 -29.33
CA SER A 297 -1.21 21.87 -28.81
C SER A 297 -2.73 21.97 -28.93
N ILE A 298 -3.32 23.01 -28.31
CA ILE A 298 -4.76 23.29 -28.40
C ILE A 298 -5.20 23.60 -29.84
N ASP A 299 -4.31 24.14 -30.67
CA ASP A 299 -4.52 24.39 -32.09
C ASP A 299 -3.96 23.26 -32.97
N GLY A 300 -3.49 22.18 -32.35
CA GLY A 300 -2.88 21.05 -33.03
C GLY A 300 -3.85 20.24 -33.88
N LYS A 301 -3.32 19.21 -34.55
CA LYS A 301 -4.14 18.32 -35.41
C LYS A 301 -5.21 17.61 -34.58
N ILE A 302 -6.45 17.62 -35.08
CA ILE A 302 -7.53 16.80 -34.54
C ILE A 302 -7.21 15.33 -34.83
N VAL A 303 -7.03 14.53 -33.78
CA VAL A 303 -6.75 13.11 -33.85
C VAL A 303 -8.00 12.27 -33.65
N LEU A 304 -9.00 12.80 -32.95
CA LEU A 304 -10.27 12.13 -32.71
C LEU A 304 -11.39 13.14 -32.55
N LYS A 305 -12.57 12.83 -33.11
CA LYS A 305 -13.79 13.59 -32.89
C LYS A 305 -14.98 12.62 -32.84
N VAL A 306 -15.75 12.67 -31.76
CA VAL A 306 -16.87 11.75 -31.56
C VAL A 306 -18.08 12.47 -30.92
N LYS A 307 -19.27 12.13 -31.36
CA LYS A 307 -20.52 12.52 -30.72
C LYS A 307 -20.80 11.57 -29.56
N LEU A 308 -21.08 12.12 -28.39
CA LEU A 308 -21.36 11.35 -27.18
C LEU A 308 -22.88 11.15 -27.01
N ASP A 309 -23.24 9.92 -26.63
CA ASP A 309 -24.60 9.61 -26.24
C ASP A 309 -24.92 10.18 -24.85
N THR A 310 -26.19 10.48 -24.63
CA THR A 310 -26.68 10.81 -23.30
C THR A 310 -26.65 9.59 -22.39
N THR A 311 -26.16 9.76 -21.19
CA THR A 311 -26.12 8.70 -20.16
C THR A 311 -26.31 9.27 -18.77
N SER A 312 -27.21 8.65 -18.00
CA SER A 312 -27.44 8.98 -16.58
C SER A 312 -26.45 8.30 -15.62
N LYS A 313 -25.78 7.24 -16.10
CA LYS A 313 -24.73 6.50 -15.36
C LYS A 313 -23.47 6.50 -16.20
N GLY A 314 -22.32 6.25 -15.59
CA GLY A 314 -21.06 6.10 -16.33
C GLY A 314 -21.19 5.07 -17.46
N LYS A 315 -20.75 5.43 -18.67
CA LYS A 315 -20.73 4.56 -19.85
C LYS A 315 -19.30 4.37 -20.32
N LEU A 316 -18.95 3.13 -20.65
CA LEU A 316 -17.71 2.81 -21.35
C LEU A 316 -17.89 3.06 -22.85
N LEU A 317 -16.93 3.74 -23.45
CA LEU A 317 -16.86 4.01 -24.87
C LEU A 317 -15.49 3.57 -25.38
N THR A 318 -15.50 2.74 -26.43
CA THR A 318 -14.28 2.30 -27.10
C THR A 318 -14.19 2.99 -28.46
N LEU A 319 -13.05 3.63 -28.72
CA LEU A 319 -12.79 4.36 -29.96
C LEU A 319 -11.49 3.88 -30.58
N LYS A 320 -11.44 3.81 -31.90
CA LYS A 320 -10.19 3.52 -32.63
C LYS A 320 -9.22 4.70 -32.42
N TRP A 321 -8.01 4.41 -31.95
CA TRP A 321 -6.96 5.41 -31.84
C TRP A 321 -6.17 5.48 -33.14
N PRO A 322 -5.85 6.69 -33.65
CA PRO A 322 -5.04 6.82 -34.85
C PRO A 322 -3.59 6.40 -34.56
N GLU A 323 -2.89 5.98 -35.59
CA GLU A 323 -1.46 5.68 -35.44
C GLU A 323 -0.69 6.90 -34.98
N SER A 324 0.03 6.74 -33.91
CA SER A 324 0.88 7.76 -33.29
C SER A 324 2.02 7.10 -32.55
N THR A 325 3.13 7.79 -32.43
CA THR A 325 4.33 7.29 -31.76
C THR A 325 4.89 8.34 -30.83
N GLY A 326 5.65 7.86 -29.84
CA GLY A 326 6.33 8.72 -28.87
C GLY A 326 5.42 9.25 -27.77
N ARG A 327 5.90 10.30 -27.14
CA ARG A 327 5.21 11.01 -26.05
C ARG A 327 4.90 12.43 -26.49
N GLN A 328 3.66 12.85 -26.24
CA GLN A 328 3.22 14.21 -26.51
C GLN A 328 2.03 14.57 -25.63
N ASP A 329 1.74 15.88 -25.60
CA ASP A 329 0.53 16.38 -24.95
C ASP A 329 -0.67 16.15 -25.86
N TYR A 330 -1.81 15.88 -25.27
CA TYR A 330 -3.11 15.85 -25.94
C TYR A 330 -4.05 16.84 -25.27
N TYR A 331 -4.98 17.40 -26.05
CA TYR A 331 -5.96 18.35 -25.56
C TYR A 331 -7.36 17.80 -25.80
N LEU A 332 -8.13 17.69 -24.72
CA LEU A 332 -9.54 17.38 -24.79
C LEU A 332 -10.35 18.66 -24.97
N GLU A 333 -11.30 18.65 -25.87
CA GLU A 333 -12.23 19.75 -26.11
C GLU A 333 -13.68 19.26 -26.08
N ALA A 334 -14.60 20.09 -25.57
CA ALA A 334 -16.01 19.79 -25.45
C ALA A 334 -16.88 20.78 -26.23
N PHE A 335 -17.80 20.27 -27.02
CA PHE A 335 -18.71 21.10 -27.80
C PHE A 335 -20.18 20.66 -27.64
N ASN A 336 -21.05 21.60 -27.32
CA ASN A 336 -22.51 21.44 -27.39
C ASN A 336 -23.16 22.82 -27.47
N GLY A 337 -23.52 23.30 -28.66
CA GLY A 337 -24.06 24.63 -28.86
C GLY A 337 -25.36 24.92 -28.07
N LYS A 338 -26.12 23.89 -27.66
CA LYS A 338 -27.30 24.04 -26.80
C LYS A 338 -26.96 24.43 -25.36
N LEU A 339 -25.70 24.29 -24.98
CA LEU A 339 -25.17 24.66 -23.67
C LEU A 339 -24.33 25.93 -23.70
N ALA A 340 -24.29 26.65 -24.81
CA ALA A 340 -23.59 27.94 -24.90
C ALA A 340 -24.11 28.90 -23.84
N GLY A 341 -23.20 29.52 -23.07
CA GLY A 341 -23.51 30.43 -21.98
C GLY A 341 -24.12 29.79 -20.72
N LYS A 342 -24.17 28.46 -20.63
CA LYS A 342 -24.61 27.70 -19.44
C LYS A 342 -23.42 27.16 -18.65
N ALA A 343 -23.64 27.00 -17.35
CA ALA A 343 -22.65 26.40 -16.45
C ALA A 343 -22.59 24.86 -16.48
N ASP A 344 -23.41 24.22 -17.31
CA ASP A 344 -23.51 22.76 -17.40
C ASP A 344 -22.32 22.16 -18.18
N ASP A 345 -21.80 21.08 -17.66
CA ASP A 345 -20.78 20.28 -18.38
C ASP A 345 -21.40 19.57 -19.59
N VAL A 346 -20.69 19.60 -20.70
CA VAL A 346 -21.04 18.82 -21.91
C VAL A 346 -20.91 17.33 -21.60
N PHE A 347 -19.84 16.97 -20.90
CA PHE A 347 -19.58 15.63 -20.39
C PHE A 347 -18.64 15.69 -19.16
N LYS A 348 -18.61 14.55 -18.44
CA LYS A 348 -17.63 14.28 -17.40
C LYS A 348 -16.88 13.00 -17.74
N ILE A 349 -15.55 13.02 -17.64
CA ILE A 349 -14.69 11.85 -17.82
C ILE A 349 -14.14 11.47 -16.46
N VAL A 350 -14.31 10.20 -16.08
CA VAL A 350 -13.76 9.66 -14.83
C VAL A 350 -12.33 9.15 -15.04
N TRP A 351 -12.13 8.40 -16.10
CA TRP A 351 -10.82 7.89 -16.51
C TRP A 351 -10.83 7.47 -17.97
N PHE A 352 -9.65 7.27 -18.53
CA PHE A 352 -9.48 6.60 -19.81
C PHE A 352 -8.24 5.71 -19.81
N ALA A 353 -8.18 4.79 -20.77
CA ALA A 353 -7.03 3.94 -21.01
C ALA A 353 -6.70 3.87 -22.50
N LEU A 354 -5.42 3.88 -22.79
CA LEU A 354 -4.89 3.67 -24.13
C LEU A 354 -4.54 2.18 -24.26
N LEU A 355 -5.32 1.45 -25.06
CA LEU A 355 -5.18 0.00 -25.19
C LEU A 355 -4.30 -0.35 -26.38
N PRO A 356 -3.37 -1.31 -26.23
CA PRO A 356 -2.67 -1.91 -27.37
C PRO A 356 -3.62 -2.75 -28.21
N GLU A 357 -3.10 -3.35 -29.27
CA GLU A 357 -3.86 -4.36 -30.00
C GLU A 357 -4.10 -5.59 -29.12
N LEU A 358 -5.37 -5.89 -28.90
CA LEU A 358 -5.81 -7.05 -28.13
C LEU A 358 -6.37 -8.08 -29.11
N ASN A 359 -5.73 -9.26 -29.20
CA ASN A 359 -6.16 -10.35 -30.09
C ASN A 359 -7.38 -11.07 -29.50
N LEU A 360 -8.44 -10.32 -29.21
CA LEU A 360 -9.70 -10.83 -28.70
C LEU A 360 -10.74 -10.93 -29.79
N SER A 361 -11.53 -12.01 -29.76
CA SER A 361 -12.79 -12.05 -30.53
C SER A 361 -13.73 -10.96 -30.03
N LYS A 362 -14.69 -10.55 -30.85
CA LYS A 362 -15.69 -9.55 -30.43
C LYS A 362 -16.38 -9.93 -29.13
N ASN A 363 -16.79 -11.18 -28.97
CA ASN A 363 -17.48 -11.66 -27.76
C ASN A 363 -16.56 -11.61 -26.53
N ASN A 364 -15.30 -11.99 -26.66
CA ASN A 364 -14.35 -11.93 -25.53
C ASN A 364 -14.02 -10.48 -25.16
N PHE A 365 -14.00 -9.57 -26.13
CA PHE A 365 -13.82 -8.14 -25.86
C PHE A 365 -15.04 -7.53 -25.14
N GLU A 366 -16.25 -7.90 -25.53
CA GLU A 366 -17.47 -7.49 -24.82
C GLU A 366 -17.51 -8.03 -23.37
N GLU A 367 -17.06 -9.26 -23.16
CA GLU A 367 -16.93 -9.85 -21.82
C GLU A 367 -15.87 -9.13 -20.98
N PHE A 368 -14.72 -8.79 -21.56
CA PHE A 368 -13.72 -7.94 -20.92
C PHE A 368 -14.31 -6.59 -20.48
N LEU A 369 -15.03 -5.90 -21.39
CA LEU A 369 -15.72 -4.64 -21.05
C LEU A 369 -16.75 -4.82 -19.93
N SER A 370 -17.48 -5.93 -19.93
CA SER A 370 -18.43 -6.26 -18.86
C SER A 370 -17.71 -6.43 -17.50
N LEU A 371 -16.61 -7.16 -17.47
CA LEU A 371 -15.84 -7.39 -16.26
C LEU A 371 -15.27 -6.09 -15.69
N ILE A 372 -14.67 -5.25 -16.52
CA ILE A 372 -14.12 -3.97 -16.02
C ILE A 372 -15.20 -2.99 -15.55
N ASN A 373 -16.44 -3.12 -16.05
CA ASN A 373 -17.59 -2.32 -15.62
C ASN A 373 -18.36 -2.93 -14.44
N THR A 374 -18.00 -4.13 -14.00
CA THR A 374 -18.62 -4.77 -12.82
C THR A 374 -18.33 -3.95 -11.56
N LYS A 375 -19.36 -3.70 -10.76
CA LYS A 375 -19.19 -3.04 -9.45
C LYS A 375 -18.55 -4.03 -8.47
N THR A 376 -17.40 -3.65 -7.94
CA THR A 376 -16.62 -4.45 -6.97
C THR A 376 -16.37 -3.62 -5.71
N ASP A 377 -16.09 -4.30 -4.62
CA ASP A 377 -15.44 -3.67 -3.49
C ASP A 377 -13.95 -3.50 -3.83
N ASN A 378 -13.41 -2.33 -3.52
CA ASN A 378 -12.04 -1.98 -3.89
C ASN A 378 -11.19 -1.83 -2.63
N PHE A 379 -10.06 -2.51 -2.63
CA PHE A 379 -9.10 -2.45 -1.54
C PHE A 379 -7.85 -1.70 -2.00
N PRO A 380 -7.43 -0.61 -1.34
CA PRO A 380 -6.27 0.19 -1.75
C PRO A 380 -4.98 -0.61 -1.55
N ILE A 381 -4.17 -0.67 -2.59
CA ILE A 381 -2.89 -1.37 -2.62
C ILE A 381 -1.74 -0.42 -2.98
N TYR A 382 -0.52 -0.90 -2.79
CA TYR A 382 0.68 -0.20 -3.20
C TYR A 382 1.18 -0.80 -4.52
N LEU A 383 1.38 0.03 -5.54
CA LEU A 383 1.96 -0.36 -6.82
C LEU A 383 3.13 0.55 -7.16
N GLU A 384 4.19 -0.05 -7.69
CA GLU A 384 5.32 0.73 -8.22
C GLU A 384 4.91 1.51 -9.47
N MET A 385 5.39 2.74 -9.57
CA MET A 385 5.23 3.56 -10.77
C MET A 385 6.02 2.95 -11.92
N PRO A 386 5.46 2.86 -13.13
CA PRO A 386 6.24 2.46 -14.30
C PRO A 386 7.46 3.37 -14.49
N LYS A 387 8.59 2.78 -14.92
CA LYS A 387 9.87 3.52 -15.10
C LYS A 387 9.72 4.81 -15.91
N ASP A 388 8.87 4.80 -16.93
CA ASP A 388 8.61 5.93 -17.79
C ASP A 388 7.93 7.13 -17.08
N TYR A 389 7.38 6.92 -15.90
CA TYR A 389 6.70 7.91 -15.07
C TYR A 389 7.35 8.08 -13.70
N SER A 390 8.61 7.59 -13.54
CA SER A 390 9.35 7.70 -12.30
C SER A 390 9.49 9.15 -11.85
N ARG A 391 9.26 9.38 -10.56
CA ARG A 391 9.44 10.69 -9.93
C ARG A 391 10.88 10.87 -9.47
N ASN A 392 11.41 12.07 -9.64
CA ASN A 392 12.65 12.48 -8.98
C ASN A 392 12.35 12.79 -7.51
N THR A 393 13.26 12.43 -6.63
CA THR A 393 13.18 12.81 -5.21
C THR A 393 14.21 13.88 -4.93
N PHE A 394 13.80 14.91 -4.22
CA PHE A 394 14.63 16.05 -3.83
C PHE A 394 14.73 16.17 -2.33
N VAL A 395 15.82 16.72 -1.85
CA VAL A 395 15.93 17.18 -0.46
C VAL A 395 15.02 18.40 -0.29
N PHE A 396 14.09 18.36 0.65
CA PHE A 396 13.25 19.52 0.94
C PHE A 396 13.96 20.43 1.96
N LYS A 397 14.19 21.68 1.59
CA LYS A 397 14.83 22.64 2.49
C LYS A 397 13.94 22.89 3.71
N ARG A 398 14.44 22.55 4.90
CA ARG A 398 13.70 22.64 6.17
C ARG A 398 12.35 21.88 6.16
N GLY A 399 12.29 20.75 5.44
CA GLY A 399 11.08 19.95 5.33
C GLY A 399 9.97 20.54 4.45
N ASN A 400 10.20 21.69 3.81
CA ASN A 400 9.20 22.34 2.96
C ASN A 400 9.21 21.72 1.55
N TRP A 401 8.15 21.00 1.22
CA TRP A 401 8.00 20.28 -0.04
C TRP A 401 7.96 21.18 -1.28
N LEU A 402 7.65 22.47 -1.13
CA LEU A 402 7.69 23.47 -2.22
C LEU A 402 9.12 23.95 -2.52
N VAL A 403 10.08 23.72 -1.61
CA VAL A 403 11.44 24.26 -1.75
C VAL A 403 12.45 23.14 -1.91
N HIS A 404 12.70 22.79 -3.16
CA HIS A 404 13.62 21.72 -3.52
C HIS A 404 15.10 22.12 -3.36
N GLY A 405 15.90 21.23 -2.81
CA GLY A 405 17.36 21.24 -2.86
C GLY A 405 17.88 20.26 -3.91
N ASP A 406 18.95 19.54 -3.58
CA ASP A 406 19.57 18.57 -4.48
C ASP A 406 18.67 17.36 -4.74
N SER A 407 18.72 16.83 -5.96
CA SER A 407 18.09 15.56 -6.29
C SER A 407 18.88 14.41 -5.66
N VAL A 408 18.17 13.42 -5.14
CA VAL A 408 18.75 12.25 -4.47
C VAL A 408 18.26 10.95 -5.09
N GLN A 409 19.11 9.93 -5.01
CA GLN A 409 18.76 8.55 -5.36
C GLN A 409 18.45 7.74 -4.10
N ALA A 410 17.65 6.68 -4.26
CA ALA A 410 17.30 5.79 -3.16
C ALA A 410 18.55 5.18 -2.51
N ASP A 411 18.73 5.41 -1.21
CA ASP A 411 19.80 4.85 -0.40
C ASP A 411 19.41 4.81 1.08
N VAL A 412 20.23 4.15 1.89
CA VAL A 412 20.02 3.94 3.32
C VAL A 412 20.99 4.77 4.15
N PRO A 413 20.69 5.07 5.43
CA PRO A 413 21.60 5.81 6.30
C PRO A 413 22.94 5.12 6.48
N ALA A 414 24.03 5.88 6.40
CA ALA A 414 25.40 5.38 6.36
C ALA A 414 25.84 4.68 7.66
N PHE A 415 25.22 5.00 8.79
CA PHE A 415 25.55 4.38 10.09
C PHE A 415 24.98 2.97 10.25
N MET A 416 24.04 2.59 9.39
CA MET A 416 23.40 1.27 9.39
C MET A 416 24.17 0.26 8.53
N ASN A 417 23.64 -0.97 8.42
CA ASN A 417 24.15 -1.97 7.50
C ASN A 417 24.13 -1.48 6.04
N LYS A 418 25.15 -1.86 5.28
CA LYS A 418 25.28 -1.41 3.88
C LYS A 418 24.16 -1.98 2.99
N PHE A 419 23.69 -1.16 2.06
CA PHE A 419 22.81 -1.62 0.99
C PHE A 419 23.63 -2.45 -0.01
N LYS A 420 23.25 -3.72 -0.23
CA LYS A 420 24.03 -4.64 -1.08
C LYS A 420 23.81 -4.32 -2.56
N PRO A 421 24.86 -4.39 -3.41
CA PRO A 421 24.77 -4.05 -4.82
C PRO A 421 23.77 -4.90 -5.63
N GLU A 422 23.54 -6.14 -5.22
CA GLU A 422 22.59 -7.06 -5.86
C GLU A 422 21.13 -6.73 -5.58
N TRP A 423 20.83 -5.86 -4.63
CA TRP A 423 19.45 -5.47 -4.34
C TRP A 423 18.99 -4.36 -5.28
N PRO A 424 17.77 -4.45 -5.82
CA PRO A 424 17.25 -3.37 -6.65
C PRO A 424 17.01 -2.10 -5.81
N ARG A 425 17.30 -0.93 -6.38
CA ARG A 425 17.08 0.35 -5.69
C ARG A 425 15.61 0.78 -5.74
N ASN A 426 14.76 -0.06 -5.18
CA ASN A 426 13.32 0.13 -5.01
C ASN A 426 12.86 -0.47 -3.68
N ARG A 427 11.56 -0.53 -3.43
CA ARG A 427 10.97 -1.05 -2.20
C ARG A 427 11.33 -2.51 -1.90
N LEU A 428 11.58 -3.34 -2.91
CA LEU A 428 12.03 -4.72 -2.69
C LEU A 428 13.46 -4.77 -2.14
N GLY A 429 14.34 -3.92 -2.64
CA GLY A 429 15.69 -3.80 -2.09
C GLY A 429 15.67 -3.23 -0.67
N LEU A 430 14.82 -2.23 -0.41
CA LEU A 430 14.59 -1.71 0.93
C LEU A 430 14.13 -2.82 1.90
N ALA A 431 13.15 -3.62 1.49
CA ALA A 431 12.66 -4.74 2.29
C ALA A 431 13.75 -5.76 2.60
N ASN A 432 14.59 -6.09 1.63
CA ASN A 432 15.75 -6.97 1.85
C ASN A 432 16.75 -6.37 2.84
N TRP A 433 17.00 -5.06 2.76
CA TRP A 433 17.91 -4.36 3.66
C TRP A 433 17.38 -4.34 5.11
N VAL A 434 16.09 -4.11 5.31
CA VAL A 434 15.47 -4.12 6.64
C VAL A 434 15.63 -5.47 7.32
N VAL A 435 15.35 -6.56 6.61
CA VAL A 435 15.38 -7.92 7.19
C VAL A 435 16.73 -8.62 7.04
N ASP A 436 17.77 -7.90 6.64
CA ASP A 436 19.13 -8.45 6.58
C ASP A 436 19.64 -8.79 7.97
N ALA A 437 20.33 -9.92 8.11
CA ALA A 437 20.90 -10.35 9.40
C ALA A 437 21.94 -9.35 9.96
N ALA A 438 22.52 -8.51 9.12
CA ALA A 438 23.45 -7.47 9.53
C ALA A 438 22.74 -6.18 10.01
N ASN A 439 21.40 -6.08 9.89
CA ASN A 439 20.66 -4.94 10.41
C ASN A 439 20.69 -4.93 11.95
N PRO A 440 21.28 -3.91 12.59
CA PRO A 440 21.51 -3.94 14.04
C PRO A 440 20.25 -3.67 14.86
N LEU A 441 19.20 -3.11 14.26
CA LEU A 441 18.01 -2.63 14.98
C LEU A 441 16.80 -3.54 14.81
N PHE A 442 16.55 -4.04 13.61
CA PHE A 442 15.30 -4.73 13.28
C PHE A 442 14.95 -5.86 14.25
N ALA A 443 15.84 -6.85 14.42
CA ALA A 443 15.56 -8.00 15.28
C ALA A 443 15.49 -7.62 16.77
N ARG A 444 16.30 -6.64 17.21
CA ARG A 444 16.24 -6.11 18.58
C ARG A 444 14.90 -5.40 18.85
N ASN A 445 14.43 -4.60 17.90
CA ASN A 445 13.14 -3.92 18.00
C ASN A 445 11.98 -4.93 18.10
N VAL A 446 11.95 -5.95 17.24
CA VAL A 446 10.93 -7.01 17.30
C VAL A 446 10.99 -7.76 18.64
N ALA A 447 12.18 -8.17 19.09
CA ALA A 447 12.34 -8.89 20.35
C ALA A 447 11.92 -8.03 21.55
N ASN A 448 12.24 -6.74 21.56
CA ASN A 448 11.88 -5.81 22.61
C ASN A 448 10.36 -5.57 22.69
N ARG A 449 9.70 -5.42 21.54
CA ARG A 449 8.23 -5.26 21.49
C ARG A 449 7.50 -6.52 21.93
N PHE A 450 7.98 -7.72 21.56
CA PHE A 450 7.39 -8.97 22.06
C PHE A 450 7.61 -9.15 23.56
N TRP A 451 8.78 -8.76 24.05
CA TRP A 451 9.06 -8.74 25.50
C TRP A 451 8.12 -7.78 26.23
N GLU A 452 7.97 -6.56 25.73
CA GLU A 452 7.07 -5.55 26.32
C GLU A 452 5.63 -6.05 26.41
N GLN A 453 5.10 -6.68 25.35
CA GLN A 453 3.74 -7.24 25.35
C GLN A 453 3.53 -8.33 26.41
N LEU A 454 4.58 -9.02 26.82
CA LEU A 454 4.51 -10.11 27.80
C LEU A 454 4.80 -9.65 29.24
N PHE A 455 5.59 -8.59 29.41
CA PHE A 455 6.01 -8.09 30.73
C PHE A 455 5.50 -6.69 31.06
N GLY A 456 4.85 -6.02 30.11
CA GLY A 456 4.35 -4.64 30.29
C GLY A 456 5.40 -3.55 30.19
N MET A 457 6.68 -3.92 30.05
CA MET A 457 7.81 -2.99 29.86
C MET A 457 8.87 -3.67 28.99
N GLY A 458 9.43 -2.94 28.04
CA GLY A 458 10.52 -3.42 27.20
C GLY A 458 11.84 -3.59 27.94
N ILE A 459 12.74 -4.40 27.42
CA ILE A 459 14.14 -4.45 27.87
C ILE A 459 14.80 -3.09 27.63
N VAL A 460 14.42 -2.41 26.54
CA VAL A 460 14.56 -0.97 26.31
C VAL A 460 13.19 -0.37 26.54
N GLU A 461 13.06 0.50 27.54
CA GLU A 461 11.78 1.08 27.93
C GLU A 461 11.19 1.99 26.85
N THR A 462 12.04 2.76 26.16
CA THR A 462 11.65 3.61 25.03
C THR A 462 11.52 2.79 23.75
N LEU A 463 10.33 2.23 23.51
CA LEU A 463 10.06 1.32 22.38
C LEU A 463 10.31 1.95 20.99
N GLU A 464 10.23 3.26 20.91
CA GLU A 464 10.33 4.04 19.67
C GLU A 464 11.63 4.84 19.58
N ASP A 465 12.51 4.69 20.58
CA ASP A 465 13.80 5.36 20.60
C ASP A 465 14.93 4.46 21.14
N PHE A 466 15.56 3.74 20.24
CA PHE A 466 16.81 2.99 20.44
C PHE A 466 18.04 3.85 20.16
N GLY A 467 17.83 5.15 19.88
CA GLY A 467 18.88 6.12 19.64
C GLY A 467 19.58 6.58 20.89
N SER A 468 20.45 7.58 20.73
CA SER A 468 21.30 8.09 21.83
C SER A 468 20.52 8.78 22.95
N GLN A 469 19.29 9.21 22.71
CA GLN A 469 18.41 9.81 23.72
C GLN A 469 17.45 8.80 24.38
N GLY A 470 17.32 7.62 23.80
CA GLY A 470 16.49 6.55 24.36
C GLY A 470 17.06 5.93 25.63
N ALA A 471 16.22 5.17 26.33
CA ALA A 471 16.62 4.43 27.50
C ALA A 471 17.66 3.35 27.15
N LYS A 472 18.66 3.19 28.02
CA LYS A 472 19.61 2.08 27.86
C LYS A 472 18.91 0.75 28.16
N PRO A 473 19.25 -0.34 27.43
CA PRO A 473 18.69 -1.64 27.73
C PRO A 473 19.00 -2.06 29.16
N SER A 474 17.99 -2.44 29.94
CA SER A 474 18.17 -2.97 31.29
C SER A 474 19.04 -4.25 31.30
N HIS A 475 18.92 -5.06 30.24
CA HIS A 475 19.64 -6.33 30.06
C HIS A 475 20.10 -6.50 28.61
N GLN A 476 21.12 -5.75 28.19
CA GLN A 476 21.60 -5.75 26.81
C GLN A 476 21.94 -7.14 26.26
N LYS A 477 22.62 -7.98 27.07
CA LYS A 477 22.98 -9.33 26.66
C LYS A 477 21.75 -10.21 26.36
N LEU A 478 20.66 -10.00 27.10
CA LEU A 478 19.41 -10.71 26.87
C LEU A 478 18.75 -10.25 25.57
N LEU A 479 18.71 -8.93 25.34
CA LEU A 479 18.18 -8.38 24.09
C LEU A 479 18.96 -8.89 22.88
N ASP A 480 20.29 -8.88 22.95
CA ASP A 480 21.15 -9.39 21.89
C ASP A 480 20.96 -10.90 21.67
N TYR A 481 20.81 -11.68 22.75
CA TYR A 481 20.52 -13.11 22.69
C TYR A 481 19.19 -13.38 21.99
N LEU A 482 18.10 -12.71 22.40
CA LEU A 482 16.80 -12.91 21.78
C LEU A 482 16.79 -12.51 20.31
N ALA A 483 17.43 -11.40 19.94
CA ALA A 483 17.59 -10.97 18.56
C ALA A 483 18.38 -11.98 17.73
N TYR A 484 19.48 -12.51 18.27
CA TYR A 484 20.29 -13.56 17.63
C TYR A 484 19.47 -14.84 17.41
N GLN A 485 18.78 -15.34 18.44
CA GLN A 485 17.92 -16.52 18.33
C GLN A 485 16.84 -16.31 17.28
N PHE A 486 16.21 -15.13 17.26
CA PHE A 486 15.18 -14.79 16.29
C PHE A 486 15.66 -14.90 14.85
N ILE A 487 16.86 -14.36 14.55
CA ILE A 487 17.43 -14.38 13.19
C ILE A 487 17.91 -15.79 12.82
N PHE A 488 18.76 -16.41 13.64
CA PHE A 488 19.58 -17.55 13.22
C PHE A 488 19.00 -18.91 13.61
N LYS A 489 18.24 -18.99 14.71
CA LYS A 489 17.64 -20.25 15.17
C LYS A 489 16.19 -20.38 14.74
N TYR A 490 15.43 -19.30 14.77
CA TYR A 490 13.98 -19.34 14.55
C TYR A 490 13.57 -18.86 13.15
N ASP A 491 14.51 -18.53 12.27
CA ASP A 491 14.26 -18.02 10.93
C ASP A 491 13.22 -16.88 10.94
N MET A 492 13.35 -16.00 11.93
CA MET A 492 12.44 -14.87 12.19
C MET A 492 10.96 -15.27 12.36
N LYS A 493 10.67 -16.47 12.83
CA LYS A 493 9.30 -16.94 13.11
C LYS A 493 8.82 -16.47 14.48
N PRO A 494 7.73 -15.68 14.57
CA PRO A 494 7.30 -15.04 15.80
C PRO A 494 6.91 -16.02 16.91
N LYS A 495 6.20 -17.11 16.59
CA LYS A 495 5.77 -18.10 17.60
C LYS A 495 6.94 -18.72 18.34
N ALA A 496 8.07 -18.96 17.66
CA ALA A 496 9.24 -19.57 18.30
C ALA A 496 9.89 -18.63 19.32
N LEU A 497 10.01 -17.32 19.00
CA LEU A 497 10.54 -16.32 19.92
C LEU A 497 9.60 -16.11 21.12
N ILE A 498 8.31 -15.98 20.87
CA ILE A 498 7.28 -15.85 21.93
C ILE A 498 7.34 -17.08 22.86
N LYS A 499 7.41 -18.28 22.28
CA LYS A 499 7.52 -19.54 23.05
C LYS A 499 8.74 -19.55 23.95
N GLU A 500 9.91 -19.14 23.44
CA GLU A 500 11.13 -19.08 24.25
C GLU A 500 10.96 -18.16 25.45
N ILE A 501 10.32 -17.00 25.27
CA ILE A 501 10.10 -16.04 26.33
C ILE A 501 9.12 -16.60 27.37
N VAL A 502 7.96 -17.13 26.97
CA VAL A 502 6.93 -17.63 27.91
C VAL A 502 7.33 -18.95 28.59
N CYS A 503 8.25 -19.72 28.01
CA CYS A 503 8.83 -20.92 28.64
C CYS A 503 10.01 -20.60 29.58
N SER A 504 10.44 -19.34 29.65
CA SER A 504 11.55 -18.96 30.53
C SER A 504 11.15 -18.98 32.00
N SER A 505 12.11 -19.25 32.89
CA SER A 505 11.91 -19.16 34.32
C SER A 505 11.46 -17.76 34.78
N THR A 506 11.90 -16.70 34.08
CA THR A 506 11.50 -15.31 34.37
C THR A 506 10.00 -15.11 34.17
N TYR A 507 9.42 -15.62 33.06
CA TYR A 507 7.98 -15.49 32.83
C TYR A 507 7.13 -16.30 33.81
N GLN A 508 7.65 -17.42 34.28
CA GLN A 508 6.96 -18.34 35.21
C GLN A 508 7.03 -17.89 36.68
N GLN A 509 7.79 -16.83 37.00
CA GLN A 509 7.90 -16.31 38.37
C GLN A 509 6.54 -15.83 38.92
N ASP A 510 6.40 -15.88 40.26
CA ASP A 510 5.29 -15.24 40.94
C ASP A 510 5.46 -13.72 40.88
N SER A 511 4.36 -13.00 40.71
CA SER A 511 4.33 -11.53 40.78
C SER A 511 4.20 -11.01 42.22
N LYS A 512 4.01 -11.90 43.19
CA LYS A 512 4.01 -11.54 44.61
C LYS A 512 5.44 -11.54 45.12
N ALA A 513 5.84 -10.40 45.69
CA ALA A 513 7.12 -10.27 46.41
C ALA A 513 7.12 -11.05 47.72
#